data_600eee42fc8f5916eda5436712b93afe
#
_entry.id   600eee42fc8f5916eda5436712b93afe
#
_cell.length_a   1.000
_cell.length_b   1.000
_cell.length_c   1.000
_cell.angle_alpha   90.00
_cell.angle_beta   90.00
_cell.angle_gamma   90.00
#
_symmetry.space_group_name_H-M   'P 1'
#
loop_
_entity.id
_entity.type
_entity.pdbx_description
1 polymer ?
#
loop_
_entity_poly.entity_id
_entity_poly.type
_entity_poly.pdbx_seq_one_letter_code
_entity_poly.pdbx_strand_id
1 'polypeptide(L)'
;MNVQAQIEEFYDVVIIGAGPVGGYLGWKFKELGHTVLIVEEHSEIGRPFQCAGLVNPGAMERVPMKNTILTPIWGARINSPNGTTVDIGSPERIRTWSVCRKKFDEGVVRLAIESGADIILNSKPTKLDIEKDYAEISINVGGDICKVRCDLVCGCDGAHSWVRRTMKMGRPKEMMIGYQVEVTGYNGSSGQLDMFTGNDIAPGFFAWAIPSGETTRIGMWSRADLLTGKSCEMMVDNLMNSSIWKQRFENC
;
A
#
# COMPACT_ATOMS: atom_id res chain seq x y z
N MET A 1 17.84 9.56 1.88
CA MET A 1 18.33 9.18 3.22
C MET A 1 19.37 8.10 3.03
N ASN A 2 20.63 8.39 3.28
CA ASN A 2 21.69 7.38 3.38
C ASN A 2 21.92 7.11 4.88
N VAL A 3 21.09 6.30 5.47
CA VAL A 3 21.30 5.80 6.82
C VAL A 3 21.39 4.29 6.69
N GLN A 4 22.57 3.77 6.34
CA GLN A 4 22.92 2.40 6.67
C GLN A 4 23.33 2.45 8.15
N ALA A 5 22.41 2.07 9.03
CA ALA A 5 22.71 1.86 10.43
C ALA A 5 23.76 0.74 10.56
N GLN A 6 24.63 0.86 11.51
CA GLN A 6 25.47 -0.26 11.94
C GLN A 6 24.53 -1.31 12.54
N ILE A 7 24.45 -2.49 11.93
CA ILE A 7 23.52 -3.54 12.37
C ILE A 7 24.09 -4.15 13.64
N GLU A 8 23.31 -4.14 14.73
CA GLU A 8 23.63 -4.82 15.97
C GLU A 8 23.40 -6.33 15.85
N GLU A 9 24.05 -7.10 16.69
CA GLU A 9 23.88 -8.57 16.69
C GLU A 9 22.52 -9.00 17.24
N PHE A 10 21.87 -8.16 18.07
CA PHE A 10 20.59 -8.45 18.71
C PHE A 10 19.67 -7.23 18.73
N TYR A 11 18.38 -7.48 18.49
CA TYR A 11 17.27 -6.53 18.65
C TYR A 11 16.11 -7.20 19.39
N ASP A 12 15.34 -6.45 20.16
CA ASP A 12 14.08 -6.98 20.72
C ASP A 12 13.11 -7.34 19.59
N VAL A 13 13.05 -6.49 18.54
CA VAL A 13 12.11 -6.66 17.43
C VAL A 13 12.79 -6.45 16.07
N VAL A 14 12.61 -7.42 15.17
CA VAL A 14 12.94 -7.25 13.75
C VAL A 14 11.67 -7.22 12.92
N ILE A 15 11.49 -6.14 12.15
CA ILE A 15 10.34 -5.91 11.29
C ILE A 15 10.77 -6.10 9.83
N ILE A 16 10.10 -6.99 9.11
CA ILE A 16 10.33 -7.22 7.69
C ILE A 16 9.29 -6.44 6.88
N GLY A 17 9.77 -5.43 6.13
CA GLY A 17 8.98 -4.52 5.32
C GLY A 17 8.83 -3.13 5.95
N ALA A 18 9.25 -2.08 5.23
CA ALA A 18 9.12 -0.67 5.61
C ALA A 18 7.92 0.02 4.94
N GLY A 19 6.82 -0.70 4.74
CA GLY A 19 5.55 -0.10 4.40
C GLY A 19 4.92 0.62 5.60
N PRO A 20 3.72 1.22 5.45
CA PRO A 20 3.08 2.00 6.52
C PRO A 20 2.82 1.18 7.80
N VAL A 21 2.62 -0.13 7.67
CA VAL A 21 2.42 -1.02 8.83
C VAL A 21 3.73 -1.24 9.56
N GLY A 22 4.83 -1.55 8.84
CA GLY A 22 6.14 -1.76 9.44
C GLY A 22 6.69 -0.49 10.08
N GLY A 23 6.56 0.66 9.42
CA GLY A 23 6.91 1.96 9.98
C GLY A 23 6.13 2.29 11.25
N TYR A 24 4.80 2.07 11.23
CA TYR A 24 3.96 2.29 12.40
C TYR A 24 4.33 1.39 13.57
N LEU A 25 4.55 0.10 13.32
CA LEU A 25 4.99 -0.83 14.36
C LEU A 25 6.36 -0.45 14.93
N GLY A 26 7.32 -0.13 14.06
CA GLY A 26 8.66 0.31 14.48
C GLY A 26 8.59 1.52 15.39
N TRP A 27 7.79 2.53 15.02
CA TRP A 27 7.56 3.69 15.86
C TRP A 27 6.97 3.30 17.22
N LYS A 28 5.91 2.47 17.25
CA LYS A 28 5.25 2.08 18.50
C LYS A 28 6.12 1.21 19.41
N PHE A 29 6.89 0.29 18.87
CA PHE A 29 7.86 -0.47 19.66
C PHE A 29 8.96 0.42 20.26
N LYS A 30 9.42 1.42 19.51
CA LYS A 30 10.38 2.41 20.04
C LYS A 30 9.79 3.23 21.19
N GLU A 31 8.52 3.66 21.10
CA GLU A 31 7.82 4.35 22.20
C GLU A 31 7.71 3.47 23.46
N LEU A 32 7.69 2.16 23.30
CA LEU A 32 7.68 1.19 24.39
C LEU A 32 9.09 0.87 24.95
N GLY A 33 10.13 1.43 24.36
CA GLY A 33 11.53 1.28 24.81
C GLY A 33 12.28 0.10 24.20
N HIS A 34 11.72 -0.60 23.21
CA HIS A 34 12.36 -1.72 22.54
C HIS A 34 13.43 -1.28 21.53
N THR A 35 14.45 -2.11 21.33
CA THR A 35 15.38 -1.99 20.21
C THR A 35 14.71 -2.59 18.96
N VAL A 36 14.76 -1.85 17.82
CA VAL A 36 14.03 -2.21 16.61
C VAL A 36 14.91 -2.09 15.38
N LEU A 37 14.94 -3.14 14.57
CA LEU A 37 15.48 -3.13 13.21
C LEU A 37 14.34 -3.29 12.20
N ILE A 38 14.28 -2.40 11.19
CA ILE A 38 13.38 -2.51 10.04
C ILE A 38 14.19 -2.91 8.80
N VAL A 39 13.79 -3.98 8.13
CA VAL A 39 14.44 -4.52 6.93
C VAL A 39 13.55 -4.28 5.73
N GLU A 40 14.05 -3.55 4.72
CA GLU A 40 13.30 -3.23 3.50
C GLU A 40 14.05 -3.67 2.25
N GLU A 41 13.34 -4.35 1.35
CA GLU A 41 13.93 -4.90 0.12
C GLU A 41 14.20 -3.85 -0.96
N HIS A 42 13.47 -2.73 -0.94
CA HIS A 42 13.63 -1.67 -1.92
C HIS A 42 14.64 -0.61 -1.49
N SER A 43 15.15 0.13 -2.46
CA SER A 43 16.07 1.26 -2.23
C SER A 43 15.37 2.51 -1.71
N GLU A 44 14.05 2.58 -1.85
CA GLU A 44 13.24 3.75 -1.54
C GLU A 44 11.92 3.33 -0.91
N ILE A 45 11.55 3.96 0.22
CA ILE A 45 10.28 3.71 0.90
C ILE A 45 9.13 4.27 0.06
N GLY A 46 8.00 3.53 0.02
CA GLY A 46 6.82 3.91 -0.76
C GLY A 46 6.96 3.72 -2.27
N ARG A 47 8.01 3.02 -2.71
CA ARG A 47 8.23 2.58 -4.09
C ARG A 47 8.47 1.07 -4.14
N PRO A 48 7.96 0.36 -5.20
CA PRO A 48 7.03 0.85 -6.24
C PRO A 48 5.66 1.24 -5.64
N PHE A 49 4.92 2.09 -6.34
CA PHE A 49 3.60 2.55 -5.92
C PHE A 49 2.56 1.43 -6.13
N GLN A 50 2.01 0.88 -5.06
CA GLN A 50 1.17 -0.33 -5.12
C GLN A 50 -0.24 -0.14 -4.53
N CYS A 51 -0.68 1.10 -4.28
CA CYS A 51 -1.94 1.34 -3.59
C CYS A 51 -2.70 2.53 -4.17
N ALA A 52 -4.02 2.42 -4.21
CA ALA A 52 -4.89 3.52 -4.64
C ALA A 52 -4.81 4.77 -3.75
N GLY A 53 -4.21 4.66 -2.56
CA GLY A 53 -3.89 5.80 -1.71
C GLY A 53 -5.05 6.33 -0.89
N LEU A 54 -6.07 5.52 -0.63
CA LEU A 54 -7.18 5.91 0.24
C LEU A 54 -6.86 5.55 1.69
N VAL A 55 -6.93 6.54 2.58
CA VAL A 55 -6.70 6.38 4.02
C VAL A 55 -7.94 6.86 4.77
N ASN A 56 -8.54 5.97 5.56
CA ASN A 56 -9.73 6.31 6.36
C ASN A 56 -9.39 7.19 7.58
N PRO A 57 -10.38 7.90 8.17
CA PRO A 57 -10.16 8.78 9.31
C PRO A 57 -9.47 8.09 10.48
N GLY A 58 -9.90 6.89 10.87
CA GLY A 58 -9.32 6.19 12.02
C GLY A 58 -7.85 5.80 11.83
N ALA A 59 -7.41 5.53 10.59
CA ALA A 59 -5.99 5.31 10.30
C ALA A 59 -5.20 6.63 10.33
N MET A 60 -5.77 7.70 9.78
CA MET A 60 -5.13 9.03 9.75
C MET A 60 -4.98 9.64 11.15
N GLU A 61 -5.89 9.35 12.07
CA GLU A 61 -5.82 9.83 13.46
C GLU A 61 -4.68 9.17 14.26
N ARG A 62 -4.21 8.01 13.81
CA ARG A 62 -3.13 7.28 14.48
C ARG A 62 -1.73 7.80 14.16
N VAL A 63 -1.60 8.62 13.11
CA VAL A 63 -0.32 9.12 12.61
C VAL A 63 -0.41 10.61 12.25
N PRO A 64 0.61 11.43 12.48
CA PRO A 64 0.59 12.88 12.19
C PRO A 64 0.85 13.15 10.69
N MET A 65 0.12 12.47 9.78
CA MET A 65 0.38 12.50 8.33
C MET A 65 -0.65 13.31 7.52
N LYS A 66 -1.40 14.20 8.14
CA LYS A 66 -2.42 15.03 7.46
C LYS A 66 -1.84 15.90 6.34
N ASN A 67 -0.57 16.26 6.41
CA ASN A 67 0.15 17.00 5.37
C ASN A 67 0.37 16.21 4.07
N THR A 68 0.05 14.92 4.07
CA THR A 68 0.12 14.06 2.87
C THR A 68 -1.21 13.95 2.12
N ILE A 69 -2.28 14.55 2.66
CA ILE A 69 -3.61 14.55 2.05
C ILE A 69 -3.57 15.36 0.75
N LEU A 70 -4.07 14.74 -0.32
CA LEU A 70 -4.24 15.35 -1.63
C LEU A 70 -5.69 15.82 -1.83
N THR A 71 -6.65 14.96 -1.50
CA THR A 71 -8.08 15.24 -1.69
C THR A 71 -8.90 14.62 -0.57
N PRO A 72 -9.77 15.36 0.11
CA PRO A 72 -10.79 14.81 0.98
C PRO A 72 -11.89 14.15 0.15
N ILE A 73 -12.25 12.91 0.49
CA ILE A 73 -13.29 12.14 -0.19
C ILE A 73 -14.47 11.95 0.75
N TRP A 74 -15.59 12.53 0.40
CA TRP A 74 -16.82 12.47 1.19
C TRP A 74 -17.85 11.47 0.64
N GLY A 75 -17.71 11.04 -0.62
CA GLY A 75 -18.68 10.16 -1.25
C GLY A 75 -18.14 9.36 -2.42
N ALA A 76 -19.03 8.62 -3.03
CA ALA A 76 -18.75 7.87 -4.24
C ALA A 76 -19.92 7.97 -5.22
N ARG A 77 -19.60 7.93 -6.50
CA ARG A 77 -20.54 7.70 -7.58
C ARG A 77 -20.39 6.29 -8.09
N ILE A 78 -21.45 5.50 -7.99
CA ILE A 78 -21.47 4.12 -8.48
C ILE A 78 -22.04 4.14 -9.88
N ASN A 79 -21.27 3.64 -10.83
CA ASN A 79 -21.58 3.62 -12.26
C ASN A 79 -21.80 2.17 -12.69
N SER A 80 -22.99 1.87 -13.22
CA SER A 80 -23.32 0.55 -13.74
C SER A 80 -22.91 0.39 -15.21
N PRO A 81 -22.79 -0.83 -15.74
CA PRO A 81 -22.36 -1.07 -17.11
C PRO A 81 -23.21 -0.41 -18.20
N ASN A 82 -24.46 -0.11 -17.90
CA ASN A 82 -25.40 0.53 -18.84
C ASN A 82 -25.46 2.06 -18.74
N GLY A 83 -24.56 2.68 -17.96
CA GLY A 83 -24.49 4.13 -17.81
C GLY A 83 -25.36 4.71 -16.70
N THR A 84 -26.15 3.90 -15.97
CA THR A 84 -26.90 4.38 -14.81
C THR A 84 -25.94 4.70 -13.66
N THR A 85 -26.16 5.83 -13.00
CA THR A 85 -25.30 6.29 -11.89
C THR A 85 -26.11 6.51 -10.62
N VAL A 86 -25.48 6.24 -9.48
CA VAL A 86 -26.01 6.51 -8.13
C VAL A 86 -24.95 7.22 -7.32
N ASP A 87 -25.26 8.39 -6.80
CA ASP A 87 -24.37 9.13 -5.88
C ASP A 87 -24.68 8.75 -4.43
N ILE A 88 -23.62 8.51 -3.64
CA ILE A 88 -23.71 8.21 -2.22
C ILE A 88 -22.75 9.09 -1.43
N GLY A 89 -23.11 9.41 -0.20
CA GLY A 89 -22.32 10.25 0.71
C GLY A 89 -22.85 11.67 0.83
N SER A 90 -22.20 12.47 1.66
CA SER A 90 -22.52 13.88 1.89
C SER A 90 -21.23 14.67 2.11
N PRO A 91 -21.08 15.86 1.51
CA PRO A 91 -19.93 16.74 1.73
C PRO A 91 -19.64 17.09 3.20
N GLU A 92 -20.65 16.99 4.04
CA GLU A 92 -20.53 17.26 5.48
C GLU A 92 -19.71 16.20 6.24
N ARG A 93 -19.47 15.01 5.60
CA ARG A 93 -18.78 13.90 6.26
C ARG A 93 -17.71 13.29 5.38
N ILE A 94 -16.45 13.60 5.67
CA ILE A 94 -15.32 12.93 5.02
C ILE A 94 -15.29 11.44 5.38
N ARG A 95 -15.21 10.61 4.37
CA ARG A 95 -15.18 9.13 4.49
C ARG A 95 -13.77 8.57 4.42
N THR A 96 -12.94 9.21 3.60
CA THR A 96 -11.55 8.82 3.40
C THR A 96 -10.78 9.99 2.80
N TRP A 97 -9.47 9.91 2.80
CA TRP A 97 -8.60 10.86 2.11
C TRP A 97 -7.80 10.14 1.02
N SER A 98 -7.73 10.74 -0.16
CA SER A 98 -6.67 10.42 -1.10
C SER A 98 -5.39 11.07 -0.61
N VAL A 99 -4.31 10.28 -0.48
CA VAL A 99 -3.02 10.74 0.02
C VAL A 99 -1.89 10.46 -0.98
N CYS A 100 -0.82 11.25 -0.87
CA CYS A 100 0.45 10.89 -1.50
C CYS A 100 1.08 9.73 -0.73
N ARG A 101 0.92 8.49 -1.21
CA ARG A 101 1.39 7.28 -0.53
C ARG A 101 2.90 7.28 -0.29
N LYS A 102 3.68 7.77 -1.25
CA LYS A 102 5.13 7.92 -1.03
C LYS A 102 5.42 8.76 0.22
N LYS A 103 4.89 9.98 0.28
CA LYS A 103 5.09 10.88 1.42
C LYS A 103 4.49 10.33 2.72
N PHE A 104 3.35 9.64 2.63
CA PHE A 104 2.71 9.01 3.78
C PHE A 104 3.56 7.89 4.35
N ASP A 105 3.99 6.95 3.51
CA ASP A 105 4.79 5.79 3.93
C ASP A 105 6.17 6.24 4.44
N GLU A 106 6.86 7.14 3.73
CA GLU A 106 8.12 7.76 4.19
C GLU A 106 7.96 8.49 5.52
N GLY A 107 6.86 9.22 5.71
CA GLY A 107 6.58 9.95 6.94
C GLY A 107 6.38 9.02 8.13
N VAL A 108 5.62 7.93 7.95
CA VAL A 108 5.40 6.95 9.03
C VAL A 108 6.69 6.21 9.39
N VAL A 109 7.49 5.82 8.42
CA VAL A 109 8.81 5.20 8.68
C VAL A 109 9.77 6.19 9.34
N ARG A 110 9.72 7.46 8.94
CA ARG A 110 10.54 8.51 9.58
C ARG A 110 10.24 8.65 11.08
N LEU A 111 8.98 8.54 11.51
CA LEU A 111 8.64 8.52 12.94
C LEU A 111 9.38 7.40 13.68
N ALA A 112 9.49 6.21 13.10
CA ALA A 112 10.25 5.12 13.70
C ALA A 112 11.74 5.46 13.81
N ILE A 113 12.34 5.99 12.73
CA ILE A 113 13.77 6.37 12.70
C ILE A 113 14.06 7.49 13.71
N GLU A 114 13.24 8.54 13.74
CA GLU A 114 13.38 9.65 14.68
C GLU A 114 13.21 9.23 16.14
N SER A 115 12.47 8.14 16.38
CA SER A 115 12.34 7.49 17.69
C SER A 115 13.49 6.51 17.99
N GLY A 116 14.49 6.36 17.09
CA GLY A 116 15.68 5.56 17.27
C GLY A 116 15.57 4.11 16.78
N ALA A 117 14.67 3.80 15.83
CA ALA A 117 14.69 2.53 15.13
C ALA A 117 15.79 2.52 14.05
N ASP A 118 16.48 1.41 13.92
CA ASP A 118 17.41 1.17 12.82
C ASP A 118 16.64 0.72 11.58
N ILE A 119 17.12 1.12 10.41
CA ILE A 119 16.58 0.69 9.12
C ILE A 119 17.69 0.32 8.14
N ILE A 120 17.48 -0.76 7.42
CA ILE A 120 18.33 -1.17 6.29
C ILE A 120 17.48 -1.31 5.04
N LEU A 121 17.87 -0.61 3.99
CA LEU A 121 17.26 -0.66 2.66
C LEU A 121 18.04 -1.61 1.73
N ASN A 122 17.49 -1.95 0.57
CA ASN A 122 18.08 -2.90 -0.38
C ASN A 122 18.46 -4.23 0.27
N SER A 123 17.70 -4.67 1.26
CA SER A 123 18.05 -5.80 2.12
C SER A 123 16.90 -6.79 2.19
N LYS A 124 17.22 -8.07 1.99
CA LYS A 124 16.22 -9.14 1.95
C LYS A 124 16.51 -10.23 2.96
N PRO A 125 15.52 -10.63 3.77
CA PRO A 125 15.67 -11.80 4.60
C PRO A 125 15.79 -13.05 3.70
N THR A 126 16.71 -13.94 4.04
CA THR A 126 16.98 -15.17 3.26
C THR A 126 16.71 -16.44 4.06
N LYS A 127 16.90 -16.38 5.37
CA LYS A 127 16.65 -17.52 6.27
C LYS A 127 16.09 -17.01 7.60
N LEU A 128 15.22 -17.82 8.21
CA LEU A 128 14.67 -17.57 9.55
C LEU A 128 14.71 -18.88 10.31
N ASP A 129 15.48 -18.91 11.37
CA ASP A 129 15.56 -20.03 12.31
C ASP A 129 14.89 -19.57 13.62
N ILE A 130 13.94 -20.36 14.10
CA ILE A 130 13.25 -20.12 15.38
C ILE A 130 13.85 -21.08 16.40
N GLU A 131 14.55 -20.50 17.37
CA GLU A 131 15.11 -21.21 18.50
C GLU A 131 14.15 -21.13 19.70
N LYS A 132 14.52 -21.77 20.82
CA LYS A 132 13.69 -21.78 22.01
C LYS A 132 13.48 -20.37 22.61
N ASP A 133 14.54 -19.59 22.65
CA ASP A 133 14.59 -18.31 23.38
C ASP A 133 14.82 -17.09 22.45
N TYR A 134 15.02 -17.27 21.15
CA TYR A 134 15.24 -16.21 20.17
C TYR A 134 14.93 -16.68 18.75
N ALA A 135 14.81 -15.74 17.82
CA ALA A 135 14.84 -16.00 16.38
C ALA A 135 16.15 -15.49 15.78
N GLU A 136 16.74 -16.22 14.82
CA GLU A 136 17.90 -15.76 14.03
C GLU A 136 17.49 -15.57 12.58
N ILE A 137 17.74 -14.37 12.06
CA ILE A 137 17.42 -13.99 10.68
C ILE A 137 18.72 -13.76 9.93
N SER A 138 18.89 -14.47 8.79
CA SER A 138 19.93 -14.14 7.83
C SER A 138 19.39 -13.12 6.83
N ILE A 139 20.09 -12.01 6.67
CA ILE A 139 19.69 -10.90 5.81
C ILE A 139 20.77 -10.68 4.76
N ASN A 140 20.40 -10.66 3.50
CA ASN A 140 21.31 -10.25 2.42
C ASN A 140 21.31 -8.71 2.34
N VAL A 141 22.46 -8.13 2.57
CA VAL A 141 22.71 -6.68 2.53
C VAL A 141 23.77 -6.41 1.47
N GLY A 142 23.37 -5.97 0.29
CA GLY A 142 24.30 -5.65 -0.80
C GLY A 142 25.13 -6.83 -1.34
N GLY A 143 24.69 -8.08 -1.11
CA GLY A 143 25.40 -9.31 -1.48
C GLY A 143 26.01 -10.07 -0.31
N ASP A 144 26.28 -9.42 0.80
CA ASP A 144 26.78 -10.04 2.02
C ASP A 144 25.65 -10.54 2.91
N ILE A 145 25.89 -11.65 3.62
CA ILE A 145 24.93 -12.20 4.57
C ILE A 145 25.27 -11.74 5.99
N CYS A 146 24.37 -10.96 6.55
CA CYS A 146 24.39 -10.57 7.95
C CYS A 146 23.41 -11.43 8.75
N LYS A 147 23.76 -11.80 9.99
CA LYS A 147 22.90 -12.52 10.91
C LYS A 147 22.49 -11.62 12.06
N VAL A 148 21.20 -11.59 12.35
CA VAL A 148 20.63 -10.81 13.45
C VAL A 148 19.73 -11.72 14.28
N ARG A 149 19.87 -11.62 15.61
CA ARG A 149 18.99 -12.30 16.56
C ARG A 149 17.95 -11.35 17.10
N CYS A 150 16.78 -11.88 17.43
CA CYS A 150 15.73 -11.07 18.06
C CYS A 150 14.75 -11.93 18.87
N ASP A 151 14.01 -11.27 19.77
CA ASP A 151 12.92 -11.91 20.51
C ASP A 151 11.66 -12.05 19.67
N LEU A 152 11.40 -11.07 18.78
CA LEU A 152 10.18 -11.02 17.97
C LEU A 152 10.48 -10.68 16.51
N VAL A 153 9.88 -11.45 15.59
CA VAL A 153 9.86 -11.15 14.15
C VAL A 153 8.47 -10.70 13.72
N CYS A 154 8.36 -9.50 13.15
CA CYS A 154 7.11 -8.97 12.61
C CYS A 154 7.13 -8.98 11.07
N GLY A 155 6.27 -9.79 10.43
CA GLY A 155 6.08 -9.79 8.99
C GLY A 155 5.15 -8.66 8.54
N CYS A 156 5.72 -7.57 8.00
CA CYS A 156 5.01 -6.43 7.41
C CYS A 156 5.28 -6.29 5.90
N ASP A 157 5.64 -7.39 5.26
CA ASP A 157 6.19 -7.56 3.93
C ASP A 157 5.12 -7.81 2.83
N GLY A 158 3.90 -7.35 3.08
CA GLY A 158 2.84 -7.21 2.09
C GLY A 158 2.19 -8.52 1.62
N ALA A 159 1.54 -8.45 0.46
CA ALA A 159 0.71 -9.53 -0.07
C ALA A 159 1.50 -10.83 -0.36
N HIS A 160 2.73 -10.68 -0.81
CA HIS A 160 3.65 -11.79 -1.12
C HIS A 160 4.58 -12.16 0.04
N SER A 161 4.15 -11.89 1.27
CA SER A 161 4.95 -12.04 2.50
C SER A 161 5.89 -13.25 2.48
N TRP A 162 7.17 -12.97 2.65
CA TRP A 162 8.21 -13.98 2.83
C TRP A 162 8.08 -14.62 4.22
N VAL A 163 7.83 -13.81 5.27
CA VAL A 163 7.65 -14.30 6.65
C VAL A 163 6.51 -15.32 6.70
N ARG A 164 5.34 -14.99 6.12
CA ARG A 164 4.19 -15.90 6.06
C ARG A 164 4.54 -17.23 5.40
N ARG A 165 5.27 -17.20 4.27
CA ARG A 165 5.67 -18.43 3.55
C ARG A 165 6.67 -19.26 4.35
N THR A 166 7.68 -18.62 4.92
CA THR A 166 8.73 -19.27 5.71
C THR A 166 8.13 -19.93 6.96
N MET A 167 7.22 -19.24 7.64
CA MET A 167 6.53 -19.73 8.84
C MET A 167 5.33 -20.64 8.53
N LYS A 168 5.04 -20.93 7.26
CA LYS A 168 3.92 -21.79 6.82
C LYS A 168 2.57 -21.37 7.39
N MET A 169 2.34 -20.07 7.51
CA MET A 169 1.11 -19.47 8.08
C MET A 169 -0.14 -19.57 7.19
N GLY A 170 -0.14 -20.45 6.23
CA GLY A 170 -1.24 -20.63 5.28
C GLY A 170 -1.23 -19.60 4.14
N ARG A 171 -2.22 -19.69 3.25
CA ARG A 171 -2.38 -18.79 2.12
C ARG A 171 -3.64 -17.95 2.29
N PRO A 172 -3.67 -16.70 1.80
CA PRO A 172 -4.91 -15.95 1.66
C PRO A 172 -5.93 -16.77 0.85
N LYS A 173 -7.20 -16.71 1.24
CA LYS A 173 -8.27 -17.41 0.50
C LYS A 173 -8.45 -16.85 -0.90
N GLU A 174 -8.25 -15.54 -1.05
CA GLU A 174 -8.36 -14.82 -2.31
C GLU A 174 -7.17 -13.89 -2.50
N MET A 175 -6.69 -13.81 -3.72
CA MET A 175 -5.68 -12.85 -4.15
C MET A 175 -6.25 -12.03 -5.29
N MET A 176 -6.20 -10.71 -5.11
CA MET A 176 -6.58 -9.76 -6.14
C MET A 176 -5.33 -9.27 -6.86
N ILE A 177 -5.46 -9.09 -8.14
CA ILE A 177 -4.46 -8.37 -8.95
C ILE A 177 -5.08 -7.08 -9.46
N GLY A 178 -4.27 -6.07 -9.70
CA GLY A 178 -4.76 -4.77 -10.13
C GLY A 178 -3.77 -4.04 -11.02
N TYR A 179 -4.30 -3.01 -11.67
CA TYR A 179 -3.55 -2.05 -12.46
C TYR A 179 -4.09 -0.66 -12.20
N GLN A 180 -3.21 0.34 -12.18
CA GLN A 180 -3.59 1.72 -11.96
C GLN A 180 -2.66 2.66 -12.72
N VAL A 181 -3.24 3.71 -13.29
CA VAL A 181 -2.54 4.85 -13.90
C VAL A 181 -2.95 6.15 -13.20
N GLU A 182 -2.12 7.15 -13.28
CA GLU A 182 -2.46 8.53 -12.90
C GLU A 182 -2.61 9.37 -14.17
N VAL A 183 -3.73 10.06 -14.28
CA VAL A 183 -4.08 10.91 -15.43
C VAL A 183 -4.45 12.32 -14.99
N THR A 184 -4.34 13.27 -15.90
CA THR A 184 -4.93 14.62 -15.81
C THR A 184 -6.16 14.69 -16.68
N GLY A 185 -7.02 15.69 -16.50
CA GLY A 185 -8.15 15.95 -17.40
C GLY A 185 -9.39 15.10 -17.18
N TYR A 186 -9.39 14.18 -16.20
CA TYR A 186 -10.59 13.39 -15.88
C TYR A 186 -11.75 14.29 -15.43
N ASN A 187 -12.89 14.16 -16.09
CA ASN A 187 -14.09 14.93 -15.78
C ASN A 187 -14.94 14.27 -14.68
N GLY A 188 -14.47 14.33 -13.45
CA GLY A 188 -15.13 13.82 -12.25
C GLY A 188 -15.57 14.90 -11.29
N SER A 189 -16.20 14.49 -10.19
CA SER A 189 -16.54 15.37 -9.07
C SER A 189 -15.37 15.50 -8.12
N SER A 190 -15.07 16.71 -7.67
CA SER A 190 -14.11 16.90 -6.57
C SER A 190 -14.70 16.35 -5.27
N GLY A 191 -13.99 15.45 -4.60
CA GLY A 191 -14.42 14.88 -3.32
C GLY A 191 -15.36 13.69 -3.40
N GLN A 192 -15.73 13.21 -4.59
CA GLN A 192 -16.32 11.88 -4.80
C GLN A 192 -15.36 11.04 -5.64
N LEU A 193 -15.24 9.77 -5.34
CA LEU A 193 -14.62 8.81 -6.23
C LEU A 193 -15.68 8.20 -7.15
N ASP A 194 -15.35 7.94 -8.40
CA ASP A 194 -16.18 7.13 -9.28
C ASP A 194 -15.83 5.66 -9.12
N MET A 195 -16.85 4.81 -9.00
CA MET A 195 -16.75 3.35 -9.00
C MET A 195 -17.47 2.81 -10.23
N PHE A 196 -16.79 2.06 -11.07
CA PHE A 196 -17.36 1.43 -12.26
C PHE A 196 -17.49 -0.07 -12.02
N THR A 197 -18.71 -0.58 -12.20
CA THR A 197 -19.05 -1.98 -11.93
C THR A 197 -19.35 -2.73 -13.21
N GLY A 198 -19.24 -4.05 -13.17
CA GLY A 198 -19.60 -4.95 -14.27
C GLY A 198 -18.45 -5.90 -14.66
N ASN A 199 -18.83 -7.07 -15.16
CA ASN A 199 -17.87 -8.13 -15.50
C ASN A 199 -16.96 -7.75 -16.68
N ASP A 200 -17.41 -6.86 -17.57
CA ASP A 200 -16.61 -6.36 -18.69
C ASP A 200 -15.67 -5.19 -18.29
N ILE A 201 -15.83 -4.67 -17.07
CA ILE A 201 -15.04 -3.56 -16.53
C ILE A 201 -14.06 -4.07 -15.46
N ALA A 202 -14.58 -4.78 -14.44
CA ALA A 202 -13.79 -5.28 -13.33
C ALA A 202 -14.47 -6.54 -12.74
N PRO A 203 -14.25 -7.73 -13.31
CA PRO A 203 -14.93 -8.95 -12.89
C PRO A 203 -14.62 -9.29 -11.42
N GLY A 204 -15.70 -9.47 -10.65
CA GLY A 204 -15.64 -9.80 -9.23
C GLY A 204 -15.29 -8.64 -8.30
N PHE A 205 -15.10 -7.41 -8.84
CA PHE A 205 -14.86 -6.21 -8.05
C PHE A 205 -15.36 -4.94 -8.77
N PHE A 206 -14.62 -3.83 -8.70
CA PHE A 206 -14.91 -2.59 -9.41
C PHE A 206 -13.64 -1.90 -9.89
N ALA A 207 -13.78 -1.05 -10.91
CA ALA A 207 -12.77 -0.07 -11.29
C ALA A 207 -13.09 1.27 -10.63
N TRP A 208 -12.08 2.11 -10.49
CA TRP A 208 -12.20 3.40 -9.81
C TRP A 208 -11.58 4.55 -10.61
N ALA A 209 -12.11 5.76 -10.36
CA ALA A 209 -11.44 7.01 -10.62
C ALA A 209 -11.41 7.81 -9.31
N ILE A 210 -10.21 7.99 -8.74
CA ILE A 210 -9.99 8.60 -7.43
C ILE A 210 -9.32 9.95 -7.62
N PRO A 211 -9.98 11.08 -7.27
CA PRO A 211 -9.34 12.39 -7.27
C PRO A 211 -8.11 12.42 -6.34
N SER A 212 -6.98 12.91 -6.82
CA SER A 212 -5.69 12.87 -6.11
C SER A 212 -4.90 14.16 -6.32
N GLY A 213 -5.46 15.28 -5.85
CA GLY A 213 -4.91 16.60 -6.13
C GLY A 213 -5.20 17.03 -7.56
N GLU A 214 -4.14 17.30 -8.32
CA GLU A 214 -4.22 17.70 -9.75
C GLU A 214 -4.43 16.51 -10.70
N THR A 215 -4.26 15.30 -10.20
CA THR A 215 -4.42 14.06 -10.97
C THR A 215 -5.63 13.26 -10.51
N THR A 216 -6.01 12.27 -11.31
CA THR A 216 -6.97 11.23 -10.95
C THR A 216 -6.33 9.87 -11.14
N ARG A 217 -6.48 8.99 -10.16
CA ARG A 217 -6.02 7.61 -10.24
C ARG A 217 -7.12 6.75 -10.82
N ILE A 218 -6.89 6.23 -12.02
CA ILE A 218 -7.78 5.30 -12.69
C ILE A 218 -7.21 3.90 -12.52
N GLY A 219 -8.02 2.96 -12.04
CA GLY A 219 -7.53 1.60 -11.84
C GLY A 219 -8.64 0.61 -11.59
N MET A 220 -8.26 -0.64 -11.45
CA MET A 220 -9.17 -1.73 -11.10
C MET A 220 -8.47 -2.83 -10.31
N TRP A 221 -9.26 -3.62 -9.62
CA TRP A 221 -8.86 -4.93 -9.11
C TRP A 221 -9.77 -6.02 -9.66
N SER A 222 -9.21 -7.22 -9.79
CA SER A 222 -9.96 -8.44 -10.08
C SER A 222 -9.24 -9.65 -9.51
N ARG A 223 -9.97 -10.73 -9.34
CA ARG A 223 -9.38 -12.05 -9.13
C ARG A 223 -8.77 -12.53 -10.45
N ALA A 224 -7.59 -13.12 -10.39
CA ALA A 224 -6.88 -13.59 -11.58
C ALA A 224 -7.69 -14.63 -12.40
N ASP A 225 -8.45 -15.50 -11.71
CA ASP A 225 -9.28 -16.53 -12.33
C ASP A 225 -10.50 -15.97 -13.09
N LEU A 226 -10.92 -14.74 -12.79
CA LEU A 226 -12.05 -14.08 -13.44
C LEU A 226 -11.66 -13.26 -14.67
N LEU A 227 -10.40 -13.01 -14.90
CA LEU A 227 -9.92 -12.19 -16.01
C LEU A 227 -10.03 -12.88 -17.38
N THR A 228 -10.14 -14.23 -17.40
CA THR A 228 -10.39 -15.01 -18.63
C THR A 228 -9.49 -14.65 -19.83
N GLY A 229 -8.17 -14.49 -19.56
CA GLY A 229 -7.17 -14.14 -20.57
C GLY A 229 -7.00 -12.65 -20.86
N LYS A 230 -7.76 -11.77 -20.20
CA LYS A 230 -7.58 -10.31 -20.24
C LYS A 230 -6.60 -9.86 -19.16
N SER A 231 -5.88 -8.76 -19.39
CA SER A 231 -5.09 -8.11 -18.34
C SER A 231 -5.88 -6.98 -17.67
N CYS A 232 -5.53 -6.64 -16.42
CA CYS A 232 -6.12 -5.47 -15.75
C CYS A 232 -5.82 -4.17 -16.52
N GLU A 233 -4.64 -4.05 -17.14
CA GLU A 233 -4.27 -2.92 -18.00
C GLU A 233 -5.24 -2.78 -19.16
N MET A 234 -5.43 -3.85 -19.95
CA MET A 234 -6.39 -3.84 -21.06
C MET A 234 -7.80 -3.45 -20.62
N MET A 235 -8.23 -3.87 -19.42
CA MET A 235 -9.56 -3.53 -18.92
C MET A 235 -9.67 -2.07 -18.51
N VAL A 236 -8.62 -1.49 -17.93
CA VAL A 236 -8.56 -0.05 -17.64
C VAL A 236 -8.56 0.76 -18.95
N ASP A 237 -7.81 0.35 -19.96
CA ASP A 237 -7.81 0.98 -21.28
C ASP A 237 -9.19 0.91 -21.93
N ASN A 238 -9.88 -0.23 -21.85
CA ASN A 238 -11.23 -0.37 -22.37
C ASN A 238 -12.25 0.52 -21.63
N LEU A 239 -12.10 0.68 -20.30
CA LEU A 239 -12.92 1.61 -19.55
C LEU A 239 -12.71 3.04 -20.00
N MET A 240 -11.44 3.47 -20.13
CA MET A 240 -11.10 4.83 -20.55
C MET A 240 -11.54 5.16 -21.97
N ASN A 241 -11.58 4.16 -22.85
CA ASN A 241 -12.03 4.30 -24.24
C ASN A 241 -13.53 3.96 -24.43
N SER A 242 -14.27 3.71 -23.37
CA SER A 242 -15.69 3.35 -23.42
C SER A 242 -16.54 4.50 -23.96
N SER A 243 -17.39 4.23 -24.96
CA SER A 243 -18.35 5.21 -25.47
C SER A 243 -19.37 5.67 -24.41
N ILE A 244 -19.71 4.81 -23.45
CA ILE A 244 -20.64 5.11 -22.36
C ILE A 244 -20.06 6.18 -21.44
N TRP A 245 -18.74 6.12 -21.17
CA TRP A 245 -18.04 7.01 -20.24
C TRP A 245 -17.17 8.05 -20.95
N LYS A 246 -17.30 8.20 -22.28
CA LYS A 246 -16.47 9.10 -23.08
C LYS A 246 -16.30 10.49 -22.46
N GLN A 247 -17.41 11.11 -22.03
CA GLN A 247 -17.37 12.45 -21.41
C GLN A 247 -16.54 12.54 -20.12
N ARG A 248 -16.23 11.40 -19.48
CA ARG A 248 -15.37 11.34 -18.30
C ARG A 248 -13.90 11.34 -18.65
N PHE A 249 -13.52 10.71 -19.77
CA PHE A 249 -12.15 10.38 -20.11
C PHE A 249 -11.61 11.12 -21.34
N GLU A 250 -12.44 11.83 -22.13
CA GLU A 250 -12.04 12.42 -23.41
C GLU A 250 -10.90 13.43 -23.32
N ASN A 251 -10.63 14.00 -22.15
CA ASN A 251 -9.54 14.95 -21.93
C ASN A 251 -8.38 14.36 -21.10
N CYS A 252 -8.38 13.05 -20.87
CA CYS A 252 -7.32 12.37 -20.12
C CYS A 252 -6.04 12.21 -20.97
#